data_dbc72b5a26778dfe245b46a001d5b0ba
#
_entry.id   dbc72b5a26778dfe245b46a001d5b0ba
#
_cell.length_a   1.000
_cell.length_b   1.000
_cell.length_c   1.000
_cell.angle_alpha   90.00
_cell.angle_beta   90.00
_cell.angle_gamma   90.00
#
_symmetry.space_group_name_H-M   'P 1'
#
loop_
_entity.id
_entity.type
_entity.pdbx_description
1 polymer ?
#
loop_
_entity_poly.entity_id
_entity_poly.type
_entity_poly.pdbx_seq_one_letter_code
_entity_poly.pdbx_strand_id
1 'polypeptide(L)'
;MADLGYDGKVAVITGAGGGLGRSHALELAKRGALIVVNDLGGSVDGQGGSHTAAQQVVDEIKAAGGEAVANYDTVATPEGGQAIIQTALDHFGHVDVVVNNAGILRDRMIFNMTEEEWDAVLDTHLKGTFAVTRAAVPHMRERKWGRIINMTSTSGLVGNIGQANYA
;
A
#
# COMPACT_ATOMS: atom_id res chain seq x y z
N MET A 1 -4.76 -28.88 -7.87
CA MET A 1 -5.26 -27.61 -7.31
C MET A 1 -5.47 -26.69 -8.50
N ALA A 2 -6.61 -26.00 -8.59
CA ALA A 2 -6.78 -24.97 -9.63
C ALA A 2 -5.66 -23.93 -9.45
N ASP A 3 -5.01 -23.60 -10.54
CA ASP A 3 -4.04 -22.51 -10.55
C ASP A 3 -4.82 -21.21 -10.29
N LEU A 4 -4.57 -20.58 -9.15
CA LEU A 4 -5.14 -19.28 -8.79
C LEU A 4 -4.30 -18.19 -9.47
N GLY A 5 -4.30 -18.17 -10.81
CA GLY A 5 -3.64 -17.17 -11.61
C GLY A 5 -4.27 -15.79 -11.45
N TYR A 6 -3.44 -14.76 -11.56
CA TYR A 6 -3.84 -13.35 -11.58
C TYR A 6 -3.52 -12.70 -12.92
N ASP A 7 -3.47 -13.51 -13.99
CA ASP A 7 -3.12 -13.04 -15.33
C ASP A 7 -3.95 -11.82 -15.74
N GLY A 8 -3.26 -10.73 -16.07
CA GLY A 8 -3.86 -9.48 -16.48
C GLY A 8 -4.62 -8.71 -15.38
N LYS A 9 -4.55 -9.13 -14.12
CA LYS A 9 -5.09 -8.39 -12.98
C LYS A 9 -4.11 -7.31 -12.55
N VAL A 10 -4.59 -6.09 -12.34
CA VAL A 10 -3.79 -4.97 -11.85
C VAL A 10 -3.92 -4.85 -10.35
N ALA A 11 -2.81 -4.99 -9.64
CA ALA A 11 -2.74 -4.87 -8.19
C ALA A 11 -1.92 -3.65 -7.77
N VAL A 12 -2.52 -2.77 -6.99
CA VAL A 12 -1.88 -1.63 -6.34
C VAL A 12 -1.56 -2.02 -4.90
N ILE A 13 -0.29 -1.94 -4.51
CA ILE A 13 0.15 -2.30 -3.16
C ILE A 13 0.88 -1.11 -2.55
N THR A 14 0.34 -0.57 -1.45
CA THR A 14 0.96 0.56 -0.75
C THR A 14 1.97 0.07 0.29
N GLY A 15 3.03 0.84 0.52
CA GLY A 15 4.13 0.43 1.39
C GLY A 15 4.85 -0.82 0.87
N ALA A 16 5.00 -0.93 -0.45
CA ALA A 16 5.48 -2.15 -1.10
C ALA A 16 6.99 -2.15 -1.40
N GLY A 17 7.74 -1.13 -0.97
CA GLY A 17 9.19 -1.09 -1.10
C GLY A 17 9.94 -2.05 -0.16
N GLY A 18 9.24 -2.65 0.82
CA GLY A 18 9.84 -3.57 1.78
C GLY A 18 8.85 -4.46 2.50
N GLY A 19 9.34 -5.31 3.40
CA GLY A 19 8.54 -6.11 4.32
C GLY A 19 7.42 -6.93 3.67
N LEU A 20 6.24 -6.88 4.26
CA LEU A 20 5.05 -7.61 3.79
C LEU A 20 4.58 -7.09 2.44
N GLY A 21 4.57 -5.78 2.21
CA GLY A 21 4.15 -5.18 0.94
C GLY A 21 4.99 -5.66 -0.24
N ARG A 22 6.33 -5.69 -0.07
CA ARG A 22 7.22 -6.29 -1.09
C ARG A 22 6.91 -7.77 -1.33
N SER A 23 6.70 -8.55 -0.27
CA SER A 23 6.37 -9.97 -0.38
C SER A 23 5.06 -10.19 -1.17
N HIS A 24 4.03 -9.36 -0.90
CA HIS A 24 2.79 -9.40 -1.66
C HIS A 24 2.99 -9.03 -3.13
N ALA A 25 3.79 -7.99 -3.42
CA ALA A 25 4.08 -7.55 -4.78
C ALA A 25 4.75 -8.65 -5.60
N LEU A 26 5.78 -9.28 -5.04
CA LEU A 26 6.52 -10.36 -5.70
C LEU A 26 5.64 -11.60 -5.92
N GLU A 27 4.85 -12.00 -4.92
CA GLU A 27 4.01 -13.19 -5.03
C GLU A 27 2.86 -13.01 -6.03
N LEU A 28 2.22 -11.83 -6.06
CA LEU A 28 1.17 -11.54 -7.04
C LEU A 28 1.74 -11.42 -8.46
N ALA A 29 2.90 -10.77 -8.63
CA ALA A 29 3.59 -10.69 -9.92
C ALA A 29 3.96 -12.08 -10.46
N LYS A 30 4.48 -12.97 -9.60
CA LYS A 30 4.80 -14.36 -9.95
C LYS A 30 3.58 -15.13 -10.47
N ARG A 31 2.37 -14.71 -10.07
CA ARG A 31 1.09 -15.31 -10.50
C ARG A 31 0.46 -14.57 -11.68
N GLY A 32 1.18 -13.69 -12.37
CA GLY A 32 0.74 -13.00 -13.57
C GLY A 32 0.05 -11.65 -13.35
N ALA A 33 0.03 -11.11 -12.12
CA ALA A 33 -0.50 -9.77 -11.88
C ALA A 33 0.45 -8.68 -12.39
N LEU A 34 -0.14 -7.57 -12.86
CA LEU A 34 0.52 -6.31 -13.17
C LEU A 34 0.56 -5.46 -11.88
N ILE A 35 1.73 -4.98 -11.47
CA ILE A 35 1.90 -4.43 -10.12
C ILE A 35 2.21 -2.93 -10.15
N VAL A 36 1.48 -2.15 -9.36
CA VAL A 36 1.91 -0.82 -8.92
C VAL A 36 2.54 -0.96 -7.54
N VAL A 37 3.84 -0.73 -7.47
CA VAL A 37 4.62 -0.74 -6.23
C VAL A 37 4.65 0.69 -5.70
N ASN A 38 3.80 1.02 -4.75
CA ASN A 38 3.81 2.33 -4.11
C ASN A 38 4.62 2.30 -2.81
N ASP A 39 5.59 3.20 -2.68
CA ASP A 39 6.35 3.42 -1.45
C ASP A 39 7.04 4.79 -1.47
N LEU A 40 6.94 5.54 -0.37
CA LEU A 40 7.68 6.79 -0.17
C LEU A 40 9.18 6.56 0.09
N GLY A 41 9.57 5.33 0.43
CA GLY A 41 10.93 4.97 0.80
C GLY A 41 11.35 5.47 2.17
N GLY A 42 10.39 5.75 3.05
CA GLY A 42 10.64 6.11 4.45
C GLY A 42 11.01 4.93 5.32
N SER A 43 11.58 5.21 6.48
CA SER A 43 11.81 4.22 7.54
C SER A 43 10.48 3.81 8.22
N VAL A 44 10.53 2.78 9.07
CA VAL A 44 9.35 2.25 9.80
C VAL A 44 8.67 3.32 10.66
N ASP A 45 9.41 4.31 11.14
CA ASP A 45 8.89 5.46 11.88
C ASP A 45 8.37 6.59 10.97
N GLY A 46 8.35 6.41 9.64
CA GLY A 46 7.83 7.34 8.67
C GLY A 46 8.74 8.53 8.39
N GLN A 47 10.04 8.42 8.69
CA GLN A 47 11.01 9.47 8.40
C GLN A 47 11.79 9.21 7.11
N GLY A 48 12.19 10.29 6.44
CA GLY A 48 12.93 10.22 5.19
C GLY A 48 12.08 9.80 4.01
N GLY A 49 12.71 9.63 2.87
CA GLY A 49 12.10 9.15 1.63
C GLY A 49 13.18 8.81 0.62
N SER A 50 13.03 7.71 -0.06
CA SER A 50 13.94 7.31 -1.13
C SER A 50 13.15 6.55 -2.21
N HIS A 51 13.20 7.05 -3.42
CA HIS A 51 12.58 6.37 -4.57
C HIS A 51 13.22 5.00 -4.86
N THR A 52 14.33 4.68 -4.22
CA THR A 52 15.06 3.42 -4.46
C THR A 52 14.31 2.17 -4.02
N ALA A 53 13.56 2.21 -2.90
CA ALA A 53 12.90 1.03 -2.36
C ALA A 53 11.82 0.48 -3.31
N ALA A 54 10.90 1.33 -3.77
CA ALA A 54 9.87 0.91 -4.73
C ALA A 54 10.50 0.49 -6.06
N GLN A 55 11.50 1.24 -6.55
CA GLN A 55 12.17 0.91 -7.82
C GLN A 55 12.90 -0.43 -7.75
N GLN A 56 13.57 -0.76 -6.64
CA GLN A 56 14.22 -2.05 -6.47
C GLN A 56 13.24 -3.23 -6.59
N VAL A 57 12.05 -3.11 -5.99
CA VAL A 57 11.01 -4.15 -6.10
C VAL A 57 10.49 -4.25 -7.53
N VAL A 58 10.32 -3.13 -8.23
CA VAL A 58 9.96 -3.13 -9.66
C VAL A 58 11.00 -3.84 -10.49
N ASP A 59 12.28 -3.56 -10.25
CA ASP A 59 13.40 -4.19 -10.99
C ASP A 59 13.48 -5.70 -10.73
N GLU A 60 13.23 -6.13 -9.49
CA GLU A 60 13.13 -7.55 -9.13
C GLU A 60 11.99 -8.25 -9.86
N ILE A 61 10.79 -7.62 -9.90
CA ILE A 61 9.63 -8.18 -10.60
C ILE A 61 9.93 -8.32 -12.09
N LYS A 62 10.51 -7.28 -12.72
CA LYS A 62 10.88 -7.29 -14.14
C LYS A 62 11.97 -8.32 -14.45
N ALA A 63 12.96 -8.46 -13.59
CA ALA A 63 14.01 -9.47 -13.73
C ALA A 63 13.46 -10.90 -13.66
N ALA A 64 12.36 -11.11 -12.92
CA ALA A 64 11.64 -12.37 -12.86
C ALA A 64 10.65 -12.60 -14.02
N GLY A 65 10.55 -11.66 -14.98
CA GLY A 65 9.65 -11.74 -16.14
C GLY A 65 8.23 -11.21 -15.89
N GLY A 66 7.96 -10.57 -14.75
CA GLY A 66 6.71 -9.89 -14.47
C GLY A 66 6.68 -8.43 -14.94
N GLU A 67 5.55 -7.78 -14.76
CA GLU A 67 5.36 -6.36 -15.08
C GLU A 67 5.04 -5.55 -13.83
N ALA A 68 5.75 -4.45 -13.63
CA ALA A 68 5.52 -3.55 -12.51
C ALA A 68 5.93 -2.10 -12.84
N VAL A 69 5.33 -1.16 -12.12
CA VAL A 69 5.67 0.27 -12.15
C VAL A 69 5.77 0.80 -10.72
N ALA A 70 6.72 1.70 -10.48
CA ALA A 70 6.87 2.36 -9.20
C ALA A 70 5.98 3.60 -9.11
N ASN A 71 5.49 3.87 -7.90
CA ASN A 71 4.82 5.10 -7.51
C ASN A 71 5.35 5.57 -6.16
N TYR A 72 5.51 6.88 -5.99
CA TYR A 72 6.18 7.49 -4.83
C TYR A 72 5.28 8.47 -4.08
N ASP A 73 3.99 8.51 -4.40
CA ASP A 73 3.05 9.41 -3.75
C ASP A 73 2.69 8.94 -2.34
N THR A 74 2.37 9.90 -1.47
CA THR A 74 1.92 9.61 -0.11
C THR A 74 0.49 9.09 -0.09
N VAL A 75 0.22 8.11 0.76
CA VAL A 75 -1.16 7.66 1.03
C VAL A 75 -1.92 8.64 1.92
N ALA A 76 -1.21 9.46 2.71
CA ALA A 76 -1.78 10.30 3.77
C ALA A 76 -2.65 11.47 3.28
N THR A 77 -2.74 11.69 1.97
CA THR A 77 -3.57 12.74 1.37
C THR A 77 -4.52 12.22 0.30
N PRO A 78 -5.68 12.86 0.09
CA PRO A 78 -6.59 12.48 -1.00
C PRO A 78 -5.94 12.56 -2.39
N GLU A 79 -5.09 13.56 -2.62
CA GLU A 79 -4.37 13.77 -3.87
C GLU A 79 -3.36 12.64 -4.13
N GLY A 80 -2.62 12.23 -3.09
CA GLY A 80 -1.69 11.12 -3.19
C GLY A 80 -2.41 9.79 -3.44
N GLY A 81 -3.51 9.52 -2.74
CA GLY A 81 -4.36 8.36 -3.02
C GLY A 81 -4.86 8.32 -4.46
N GLN A 82 -5.25 9.48 -5.02
CA GLN A 82 -5.67 9.59 -6.41
C GLN A 82 -4.49 9.34 -7.37
N ALA A 83 -3.31 9.93 -7.12
CA ALA A 83 -2.12 9.76 -7.96
C ALA A 83 -1.65 8.30 -7.99
N ILE A 84 -1.72 7.59 -6.85
CA ILE A 84 -1.41 6.15 -6.78
C ILE A 84 -2.32 5.34 -7.71
N ILE A 85 -3.63 5.56 -7.67
CA ILE A 85 -4.58 4.85 -8.54
C ILE A 85 -4.42 5.29 -9.99
N GLN A 86 -4.17 6.59 -10.25
CA GLN A 86 -3.93 7.10 -11.60
C GLN A 86 -2.72 6.41 -12.25
N THR A 87 -1.67 6.10 -11.48
CA THR A 87 -0.53 5.33 -11.97
C THR A 87 -0.96 3.96 -12.54
N ALA A 88 -1.89 3.27 -11.88
CA ALA A 88 -2.43 2.01 -12.39
C ALA A 88 -3.23 2.20 -13.69
N LEU A 89 -4.03 3.26 -13.76
CA LEU A 89 -4.84 3.57 -14.93
C LEU A 89 -3.98 3.95 -16.14
N ASP A 90 -2.96 4.78 -15.93
CA ASP A 90 -2.07 5.28 -16.99
C ASP A 90 -1.21 4.17 -17.60
N HIS A 91 -0.74 3.22 -16.77
CA HIS A 91 0.17 2.17 -17.22
C HIS A 91 -0.55 0.90 -17.68
N PHE A 92 -1.64 0.54 -16.99
CA PHE A 92 -2.32 -0.74 -17.18
C PHE A 92 -3.80 -0.60 -17.59
N GLY A 93 -4.33 0.62 -17.61
CA GLY A 93 -5.69 0.89 -18.05
C GLY A 93 -6.80 0.61 -17.03
N HIS A 94 -6.49 -0.01 -15.90
CA HIS A 94 -7.49 -0.36 -14.88
C HIS A 94 -6.86 -0.66 -13.51
N VAL A 95 -7.72 -0.88 -12.51
CA VAL A 95 -7.35 -1.37 -11.18
C VAL A 95 -8.31 -2.47 -10.75
N ASP A 96 -7.77 -3.61 -10.33
CA ASP A 96 -8.53 -4.77 -9.88
C ASP A 96 -8.37 -5.04 -8.37
N VAL A 97 -7.18 -4.89 -7.85
CA VAL A 97 -6.84 -5.21 -6.45
C VAL A 97 -6.14 -4.02 -5.82
N VAL A 98 -6.56 -3.65 -4.62
CA VAL A 98 -5.84 -2.69 -3.77
C VAL A 98 -5.47 -3.37 -2.46
N VAL A 99 -4.19 -3.36 -2.12
CA VAL A 99 -3.67 -3.79 -0.83
C VAL A 99 -3.22 -2.55 -0.06
N ASN A 100 -4.03 -2.11 0.89
CA ASN A 100 -3.71 -1.02 1.82
C ASN A 100 -2.78 -1.57 2.90
N ASN A 101 -1.48 -1.58 2.61
CA ASN A 101 -0.45 -2.13 3.48
C ASN A 101 0.48 -1.04 4.05
N ALA A 102 0.53 0.15 3.46
CA ALA A 102 1.33 1.25 3.99
C ALA A 102 1.03 1.51 5.47
N GLY A 103 2.07 1.65 6.28
CA GLY A 103 1.92 1.87 7.69
C GLY A 103 3.23 2.30 8.35
N ILE A 104 3.11 3.05 9.43
CA ILE A 104 4.22 3.51 10.28
C ILE A 104 3.90 3.26 11.74
N LEU A 105 4.93 3.25 12.57
CA LEU A 105 4.81 3.13 14.03
C LEU A 105 5.41 4.37 14.70
N ARG A 106 4.68 4.91 15.66
CA ARG A 106 5.08 6.00 16.55
C ARG A 106 4.68 5.62 17.98
N ASP A 107 5.35 4.56 18.48
CA ASP A 107 5.00 3.97 19.77
C ASP A 107 5.40 4.90 20.91
N ARG A 108 4.43 5.25 21.74
CA ARG A 108 4.63 6.06 22.95
C ARG A 108 3.46 5.88 23.91
N MET A 109 3.73 5.95 25.21
CA MET A 109 2.67 5.97 26.23
C MET A 109 1.74 7.18 25.99
N ILE A 110 0.44 6.97 26.01
CA ILE A 110 -0.57 7.98 25.62
C ILE A 110 -0.38 9.34 26.30
N PHE A 111 0.02 9.35 27.57
CA PHE A 111 0.23 10.58 28.35
C PHE A 111 1.52 11.35 27.96
N ASN A 112 2.38 10.76 27.13
CA ASN A 112 3.59 11.37 26.59
C ASN A 112 3.55 11.49 25.06
N MET A 113 2.51 10.95 24.40
CA MET A 113 2.34 10.97 22.95
C MET A 113 2.04 12.39 22.49
N THR A 114 2.77 12.84 21.47
CA THR A 114 2.49 14.15 20.86
C THR A 114 1.37 14.05 19.85
N GLU A 115 0.71 15.17 19.56
CA GLU A 115 -0.29 15.26 18.50
C GLU A 115 0.29 14.86 17.13
N GLU A 116 1.55 15.25 16.85
CA GLU A 116 2.26 14.86 15.62
C GLU A 116 2.46 13.35 15.51
N GLU A 117 2.83 12.67 16.61
CA GLU A 117 2.96 11.20 16.64
C GLU A 117 1.62 10.49 16.45
N TRP A 118 0.55 11.07 16.97
CA TRP A 118 -0.81 10.59 16.79
C TRP A 118 -1.28 10.78 15.34
N ASP A 119 -1.23 12.01 14.83
CA ASP A 119 -1.71 12.36 13.50
C ASP A 119 -0.97 11.62 12.40
N ALA A 120 0.37 11.50 12.49
CA ALA A 120 1.15 10.78 11.49
C ALA A 120 0.70 9.32 11.30
N VAL A 121 0.37 8.63 12.41
CA VAL A 121 -0.11 7.24 12.37
C VAL A 121 -1.52 7.17 11.78
N LEU A 122 -2.45 8.01 12.25
CA LEU A 122 -3.82 8.05 11.74
C LEU A 122 -3.88 8.48 10.26
N ASP A 123 -3.10 9.46 9.87
CA ASP A 123 -3.02 9.92 8.48
C ASP A 123 -2.52 8.82 7.55
N THR A 124 -1.54 8.03 7.98
CA THR A 124 -1.02 6.94 7.16
C THR A 124 -1.98 5.74 7.12
N HIS A 125 -2.43 5.26 8.28
CA HIS A 125 -3.22 4.03 8.36
C HIS A 125 -4.70 4.24 8.02
N LEU A 126 -5.38 5.16 8.70
CA LEU A 126 -6.82 5.34 8.57
C LEU A 126 -7.17 6.18 7.34
N LYS A 127 -6.62 7.39 7.27
CA LYS A 127 -6.88 8.31 6.17
C LYS A 127 -6.27 7.81 4.86
N GLY A 128 -5.08 7.18 4.90
CA GLY A 128 -4.45 6.58 3.74
C GLY A 128 -5.27 5.45 3.15
N THR A 129 -5.75 4.52 3.98
CA THR A 129 -6.68 3.47 3.56
C THR A 129 -7.94 4.07 2.92
N PHE A 130 -8.52 5.11 3.52
CA PHE A 130 -9.68 5.81 2.96
C PHE A 130 -9.35 6.46 1.61
N ALA A 131 -8.24 7.20 1.50
CA ALA A 131 -7.89 7.97 0.31
C ALA A 131 -7.67 7.06 -0.91
N VAL A 132 -6.87 6.00 -0.76
CA VAL A 132 -6.60 5.05 -1.85
C VAL A 132 -7.85 4.25 -2.22
N THR A 133 -8.60 3.78 -1.22
CA THR A 133 -9.87 3.06 -1.45
C THR A 133 -10.89 3.93 -2.18
N ARG A 134 -11.07 5.17 -1.74
CA ARG A 134 -11.99 6.13 -2.36
C ARG A 134 -11.64 6.39 -3.83
N ALA A 135 -10.35 6.48 -4.16
CA ALA A 135 -9.89 6.66 -5.54
C ALA A 135 -10.14 5.42 -6.41
N ALA A 136 -9.96 4.21 -5.87
CA ALA A 136 -10.09 2.96 -6.61
C ALA A 136 -11.55 2.53 -6.89
N VAL A 137 -12.44 2.72 -5.90
CA VAL A 137 -13.82 2.19 -5.93
C VAL A 137 -14.63 2.59 -7.16
N PRO A 138 -14.60 3.84 -7.68
CA PRO A 138 -15.34 4.20 -8.89
C PRO A 138 -15.01 3.30 -10.08
N HIS A 139 -13.73 3.05 -10.33
CA HIS A 139 -13.22 2.21 -11.42
C HIS A 139 -13.60 0.75 -11.25
N MET A 140 -13.50 0.22 -10.03
CA MET A 140 -13.93 -1.15 -9.70
C MET A 140 -15.44 -1.34 -9.90
N ARG A 141 -16.25 -0.33 -9.52
CA ARG A 141 -17.71 -0.35 -9.72
C ARG A 141 -18.08 -0.36 -11.20
N GLU A 142 -17.44 0.47 -12.02
CA GLU A 142 -17.68 0.52 -13.46
C GLU A 142 -17.39 -0.83 -14.12
N ARG A 143 -16.27 -1.47 -13.74
CA ARG A 143 -15.88 -2.79 -14.22
C ARG A 143 -16.65 -3.94 -13.56
N LYS A 144 -17.48 -3.67 -12.54
CA LYS A 144 -18.23 -4.65 -11.73
C LYS A 144 -17.35 -5.73 -11.09
N TRP A 145 -16.08 -5.41 -10.86
CA TRP A 145 -15.12 -6.30 -10.23
C TRP A 145 -14.05 -5.49 -9.47
N GLY A 146 -13.68 -5.96 -8.30
CA GLY A 146 -12.59 -5.40 -7.49
C GLY A 146 -12.42 -6.13 -6.17
N ARG A 147 -11.23 -6.02 -5.60
CA ARG A 147 -10.90 -6.51 -4.25
C ARG A 147 -10.08 -5.47 -3.51
N ILE A 148 -10.48 -5.19 -2.28
CA ILE A 148 -9.77 -4.29 -1.37
C ILE A 148 -9.34 -5.12 -0.16
N ILE A 149 -8.06 -5.10 0.13
CA ILE A 149 -7.43 -5.81 1.23
C ILE A 149 -6.84 -4.77 2.17
N ASN A 150 -7.36 -4.71 3.38
CA ASN A 150 -6.85 -3.82 4.43
C ASN A 150 -6.04 -4.63 5.43
N MET A 151 -4.80 -4.18 5.68
CA MET A 151 -3.98 -4.80 6.71
C MET A 151 -4.50 -4.41 8.09
N THR A 152 -4.53 -5.37 9.00
CA THR A 152 -4.88 -5.17 10.40
C THR A 152 -3.79 -5.73 11.30
N SER A 153 -3.92 -5.49 12.60
CA SER A 153 -2.95 -5.93 13.60
C SER A 153 -3.64 -6.56 14.80
N THR A 154 -2.94 -7.45 15.48
CA THR A 154 -3.35 -7.93 16.81
C THR A 154 -3.46 -6.79 17.81
N SER A 155 -2.67 -5.72 17.65
CA SER A 155 -2.77 -4.52 18.48
C SER A 155 -4.15 -3.86 18.41
N GLY A 156 -4.80 -3.86 17.24
CA GLY A 156 -6.17 -3.38 17.08
C GLY A 156 -7.24 -4.29 17.67
N LEU A 157 -6.92 -5.56 17.95
CA LEU A 157 -7.86 -6.53 18.52
C LEU A 157 -7.76 -6.62 20.05
N VAL A 158 -6.55 -6.58 20.59
CA VAL A 158 -6.30 -6.83 22.02
C VAL A 158 -5.55 -5.69 22.72
N GLY A 159 -5.17 -4.66 21.97
CA GLY A 159 -4.34 -3.56 22.45
C GLY A 159 -2.86 -3.94 22.57
N ASN A 160 -1.99 -2.92 22.62
CA ASN A 160 -0.58 -3.07 22.93
C ASN A 160 -0.06 -1.82 23.64
N ILE A 161 0.88 -2.01 24.56
CA ILE A 161 1.47 -0.91 25.34
C ILE A 161 2.18 0.06 24.38
N GLY A 162 1.89 1.35 24.51
CA GLY A 162 2.50 2.40 23.70
C GLY A 162 1.90 2.58 22.30
N GLN A 163 0.91 1.80 21.89
CA GLN A 163 0.32 1.82 20.56
C GLN A 163 -1.12 2.35 20.53
N ALA A 164 -1.45 3.36 21.33
CA ALA A 164 -2.78 3.94 21.35
C ALA A 164 -3.23 4.55 20.02
N ASN A 165 -2.28 5.06 19.22
CA ASN A 165 -2.52 5.61 17.89
C ASN A 165 -2.60 4.51 16.79
N TYR A 166 -1.95 3.38 17.01
CA TYR A 166 -1.86 2.29 16.03
C TYR A 166 -2.94 1.21 16.23
N ALA A 167 -3.49 1.06 17.44
CA ALA A 167 -4.51 0.06 17.81
C ALA A 167 -5.99 0.44 17.37
#